data_c8929da89712771d12fa61faa1ed45e6
#
_entry.id   c8929da89712771d12fa61faa1ed45e6
#
_cell.length_a   1.000
_cell.length_b   1.000
_cell.length_c   1.000
_cell.angle_alpha   90.00
_cell.angle_beta   90.00
_cell.angle_gamma   90.00
#
_symmetry.space_group_name_H-M   'P 1'
#
loop_
_entity.id
_entity.type
_entity.pdbx_description
1 polymer ?
#
loop_
_entity_poly.entity_id
_entity_poly.type
_entity_poly.pdbx_seq_one_letter_code
_entity_poly.pdbx_strand_id
1 'polypeptide(L)'
;MSDSPGYVDPLHYEELRLFVEEICDHIFRFECVEKFGIEPQDVDIDQEVYLGGPGAFADIRVQAQNQPTTFIEVKYGYDSERLVSSLTRKYGEETPGSKQGARVVLVADTHRHSDWPSIESRIREQLRPNLHLEVWNEELLISRISERFPIRITSFEDRPVRELRGIVDKAFGHYAFGDDYRPDDIHTTLIWHFGYWRVRRMLERGFIGNGKLVDVGRHKNIAVMLADLSNFSSFVRDTPDDHVVRGCLANFYAKARHQIINSGGMLYQFLGDAVIALFGLTDPDSNHLDDAMDCAEAMVEIGSSVCDLWQRQIDRVQRSGGSHIGMAIGNLQVVQLQPFSPTRISAIGDAINITARLLEEAGPGEIVASNSLVQRLSPHWQGQFRELSPIEARNMGLIKTWKLPLGRNRNLPGSHYQ
;
A
#
# COMPACT_ATOMS: atom_id res chain seq x y z
N MET A 1 23.08 -3.01 40.54
CA MET A 1 21.97 -3.32 39.66
C MET A 1 22.43 -3.00 38.27
N SER A 2 22.81 -3.99 37.50
CA SER A 2 23.37 -3.85 36.15
C SER A 2 22.19 -3.61 35.20
N ASP A 3 22.17 -2.45 34.58
CA ASP A 3 21.30 -2.19 33.42
C ASP A 3 21.70 -3.16 32.33
N SER A 4 20.93 -4.21 32.14
CA SER A 4 20.96 -5.00 30.91
C SER A 4 20.52 -4.08 29.77
N PRO A 5 21.20 -4.08 28.61
CA PRO A 5 20.72 -3.32 27.47
C PRO A 5 19.28 -3.75 27.18
N GLY A 6 18.37 -2.77 27.22
CA GLY A 6 16.94 -3.02 27.19
C GLY A 6 16.58 -3.88 25.97
N TYR A 7 15.91 -4.98 26.23
CA TYR A 7 15.24 -5.80 25.20
C TYR A 7 14.21 -4.88 24.51
N VAL A 8 14.55 -4.43 23.32
CA VAL A 8 13.61 -3.67 22.50
C VAL A 8 12.70 -4.68 21.83
N ASP A 9 11.40 -4.54 22.07
CA ASP A 9 10.37 -5.38 21.48
C ASP A 9 10.47 -5.36 19.96
N PRO A 10 10.62 -6.49 19.26
CA PRO A 10 10.64 -6.53 17.79
C PRO A 10 9.44 -5.86 17.14
N LEU A 11 8.27 -5.86 17.79
CA LEU A 11 7.07 -5.15 17.32
C LEU A 11 7.29 -3.64 17.24
N HIS A 12 8.06 -3.07 18.15
CA HIS A 12 8.35 -1.64 18.13
C HIS A 12 9.04 -1.23 16.82
N TYR A 13 9.99 -2.03 16.32
CA TYR A 13 10.65 -1.75 15.04
C TYR A 13 9.73 -1.95 13.84
N GLU A 14 8.82 -2.90 13.88
CA GLU A 14 7.84 -3.09 12.81
C GLU A 14 6.87 -1.91 12.74
N GLU A 15 6.34 -1.48 13.89
CA GLU A 15 5.47 -0.30 13.97
C GLU A 15 6.20 0.97 13.55
N LEU A 16 7.44 1.15 13.99
CA LEU A 16 8.27 2.29 13.63
C LEU A 16 8.57 2.31 12.12
N ARG A 17 8.90 1.17 11.54
CA ARG A 17 9.13 1.06 10.11
C ARG A 17 7.89 1.47 9.30
N LEU A 18 6.71 0.95 9.64
CA LEU A 18 5.46 1.31 8.98
C LEU A 18 5.14 2.81 9.12
N PHE A 19 5.40 3.39 10.29
CA PHE A 19 5.25 4.82 10.52
C PHE A 19 6.21 5.65 9.66
N VAL A 20 7.48 5.23 9.57
CA VAL A 20 8.48 5.91 8.74
C VAL A 20 8.18 5.77 7.26
N GLU A 21 7.69 4.60 6.80
CA GLU A 21 7.25 4.40 5.42
C GLU A 21 6.10 5.38 5.07
N GLU A 22 5.11 5.56 5.96
CA GLU A 22 4.03 6.52 5.77
C GLU A 22 4.56 7.97 5.67
N ILE A 23 5.50 8.35 6.53
CA ILE A 23 6.15 9.66 6.47
C ILE A 23 6.91 9.85 5.15
N CYS A 24 7.63 8.83 4.68
CA CYS A 24 8.35 8.89 3.42
C CYS A 24 7.41 9.07 2.23
N ASP A 25 6.32 8.29 2.16
CA ASP A 25 5.28 8.47 1.13
C ASP A 25 4.88 9.94 1.01
N HIS A 26 4.58 10.55 2.15
CA HIS A 26 4.14 11.94 2.19
C HIS A 26 5.22 12.95 1.82
N ILE A 27 6.44 12.79 2.34
CA ILE A 27 7.56 13.69 2.01
C ILE A 27 7.85 13.65 0.51
N PHE A 28 7.92 12.46 -0.08
CA PHE A 28 8.26 12.32 -1.49
C PHE A 28 7.16 12.81 -2.42
N ARG A 29 5.90 12.65 -2.06
CA ARG A 29 4.79 13.27 -2.80
C ARG A 29 4.93 14.79 -2.82
N PHE A 30 5.17 15.41 -1.66
CA PHE A 30 5.38 16.86 -1.60
C PHE A 30 6.67 17.30 -2.29
N GLU A 31 7.73 16.51 -2.22
CA GLU A 31 8.97 16.81 -2.95
C GLU A 31 8.70 16.90 -4.46
N CYS A 32 7.90 15.99 -5.01
CA CYS A 32 7.50 16.03 -6.42
C CYS A 32 6.63 17.24 -6.75
N VAL A 33 5.67 17.56 -5.90
CA VAL A 33 4.79 18.74 -6.08
C VAL A 33 5.60 20.03 -6.06
N GLU A 34 6.46 20.21 -5.06
CA GLU A 34 7.22 21.46 -4.87
C GLU A 34 8.34 21.64 -5.89
N LYS A 35 9.10 20.59 -6.20
CA LYS A 35 10.26 20.70 -7.10
C LYS A 35 9.88 20.69 -8.56
N PHE A 36 8.84 19.99 -8.93
CA PHE A 36 8.51 19.74 -10.33
C PHE A 36 7.17 20.32 -10.75
N GLY A 37 6.41 20.94 -9.83
CA GLY A 37 5.10 21.50 -10.12
C GLY A 37 4.06 20.46 -10.54
N ILE A 38 4.22 19.22 -10.09
CA ILE A 38 3.33 18.09 -10.40
C ILE A 38 2.15 18.14 -9.42
N GLU A 39 0.94 17.91 -9.92
CA GLU A 39 -0.21 17.79 -9.02
C GLU A 39 -0.09 16.55 -8.13
N PRO A 40 -0.53 16.57 -6.86
CA PRO A 40 -0.36 15.46 -5.94
C PRO A 40 -0.91 14.10 -6.44
N GLN A 41 -1.96 14.12 -7.26
CA GLN A 41 -2.55 12.92 -7.85
C GLN A 41 -1.74 12.34 -9.02
N ASP A 42 -0.86 13.13 -9.62
CA ASP A 42 -0.03 12.72 -10.76
C ASP A 42 1.34 12.18 -10.30
N VAL A 43 1.50 11.99 -9.00
CA VAL A 43 2.66 11.33 -8.39
C VAL A 43 2.27 9.90 -8.06
N ASP A 44 2.79 8.95 -8.82
CA ASP A 44 2.56 7.53 -8.57
C ASP A 44 3.47 7.07 -7.42
N ILE A 45 2.87 6.55 -6.37
CA ILE A 45 3.58 5.95 -5.23
C ILE A 45 3.04 4.56 -5.00
N ASP A 46 3.89 3.56 -5.21
CA ASP A 46 3.55 2.16 -5.04
C ASP A 46 4.33 1.54 -3.88
N GLN A 47 3.68 0.60 -3.21
CA GLN A 47 4.23 -0.15 -2.08
C GLN A 47 4.69 -1.53 -2.53
N GLU A 48 5.79 -2.05 -1.94
CA GLU A 48 6.29 -3.42 -2.16
C GLU A 48 6.48 -3.81 -3.62
N VAL A 49 7.13 -2.96 -4.40
CA VAL A 49 7.32 -3.16 -5.84
C VAL A 49 8.34 -4.25 -6.11
N TYR A 50 7.96 -5.27 -6.87
CA TYR A 50 8.84 -6.39 -7.22
C TYR A 50 9.95 -5.97 -8.20
N LEU A 51 11.19 -6.28 -7.86
CA LEU A 51 12.39 -5.91 -8.61
C LEU A 51 12.97 -7.05 -9.49
N GLY A 52 12.26 -8.17 -9.61
CA GLY A 52 12.65 -9.26 -10.51
C GLY A 52 13.54 -10.35 -9.92
N GLY A 53 13.92 -10.24 -8.64
CA GLY A 53 14.70 -11.27 -7.92
C GLY A 53 13.91 -11.95 -6.80
N PRO A 54 14.31 -13.14 -6.32
CA PRO A 54 13.63 -13.81 -5.20
C PRO A 54 13.59 -12.93 -3.96
N GLY A 55 12.36 -12.54 -3.53
CA GLY A 55 12.14 -11.66 -2.38
C GLY A 55 12.76 -10.28 -2.50
N ALA A 56 12.99 -9.80 -3.73
CA ALA A 56 13.47 -8.45 -4.00
C ALA A 56 12.28 -7.53 -4.27
N PHE A 57 11.77 -6.92 -3.21
CA PHE A 57 10.73 -5.89 -3.28
C PHE A 57 11.29 -4.57 -2.76
N ALA A 58 11.10 -3.48 -3.49
CA ALA A 58 11.34 -2.14 -2.96
C ALA A 58 10.22 -1.76 -2.00
N ASP A 59 10.54 -1.20 -0.86
CA ASP A 59 9.53 -0.86 0.15
C ASP A 59 8.54 0.18 -0.43
N ILE A 60 9.07 1.21 -1.14
CA ILE A 60 8.26 2.23 -1.82
C ILE A 60 8.93 2.59 -3.17
N ARG A 61 8.12 2.76 -4.22
CA ARG A 61 8.52 3.36 -5.48
C ARG A 61 7.79 4.68 -5.68
N VAL A 62 8.51 5.73 -6.00
CA VAL A 62 7.95 7.02 -6.38
C VAL A 62 8.28 7.27 -7.85
N GLN A 63 7.26 7.51 -8.64
CA GLN A 63 7.37 7.82 -10.05
C GLN A 63 6.56 9.07 -10.38
N ALA A 64 7.18 10.00 -11.08
CA ALA A 64 6.54 11.21 -11.57
C ALA A 64 6.95 11.43 -13.02
N GLN A 65 6.08 12.08 -13.80
CA GLN A 65 6.30 12.26 -15.23
C GLN A 65 7.64 12.97 -15.49
N ASN A 66 8.45 12.41 -16.38
CA ASN A 66 9.76 12.93 -16.77
C ASN A 66 10.80 13.01 -15.64
N GLN A 67 10.60 12.29 -14.54
CA GLN A 67 11.55 12.23 -13.43
C GLN A 67 12.17 10.81 -13.32
N PRO A 68 13.42 10.71 -12.81
CA PRO A 68 13.99 9.41 -12.48
C PRO A 68 13.15 8.70 -11.40
N THR A 69 12.95 7.40 -11.58
CA THR A 69 12.29 6.59 -10.55
C THR A 69 13.09 6.65 -9.25
N THR A 70 12.42 6.91 -8.15
CA THR A 70 13.00 6.88 -6.80
C THR A 70 12.49 5.66 -6.06
N PHE A 71 13.40 4.83 -5.56
CA PHE A 71 13.10 3.75 -4.63
C PHE A 71 13.46 4.18 -3.21
N ILE A 72 12.61 3.85 -2.25
CA ILE A 72 12.83 4.15 -0.84
C ILE A 72 12.87 2.84 -0.09
N GLU A 73 13.89 2.69 0.75
CA GLU A 73 14.12 1.52 1.60
C GLU A 73 14.15 1.97 3.06
N VAL A 74 13.22 1.50 3.85
CA VAL A 74 13.13 1.79 5.29
C VAL A 74 13.66 0.61 6.07
N LYS A 75 14.81 0.79 6.74
CA LYS A 75 15.57 -0.28 7.39
C LYS A 75 15.92 0.07 8.83
N TYR A 76 14.92 -0.02 9.70
CA TYR A 76 15.06 0.12 11.14
C TYR A 76 15.28 -1.24 11.82
N GLY A 77 16.19 -1.32 12.79
CA GLY A 77 16.50 -2.55 13.52
C GLY A 77 17.25 -3.61 12.73
N TYR A 78 17.84 -3.27 11.58
CA TYR A 78 18.70 -4.16 10.82
C TYR A 78 20.12 -4.14 11.34
N ASP A 79 20.76 -5.31 11.49
CA ASP A 79 22.21 -5.37 11.65
C ASP A 79 22.94 -5.05 10.33
N SER A 80 24.24 -4.79 10.41
CA SER A 80 25.04 -4.36 9.26
C SER A 80 25.07 -5.37 8.11
N GLU A 81 25.15 -6.66 8.41
CA GLU A 81 25.20 -7.71 7.38
C GLU A 81 23.86 -7.89 6.68
N ARG A 82 22.78 -7.88 7.44
CA ARG A 82 21.43 -7.94 6.91
C ARG A 82 21.09 -6.71 6.06
N LEU A 83 21.56 -5.52 6.46
CA LEU A 83 21.38 -4.29 5.72
C LEU A 83 22.08 -4.34 4.37
N VAL A 84 23.38 -4.66 4.35
CA VAL A 84 24.18 -4.78 3.13
C VAL A 84 23.59 -5.84 2.21
N SER A 85 23.32 -7.05 2.71
CA SER A 85 22.79 -8.16 1.91
C SER A 85 21.39 -7.86 1.33
N SER A 86 20.54 -7.16 2.08
CA SER A 86 19.22 -6.78 1.61
C SER A 86 19.30 -5.80 0.43
N LEU A 87 20.13 -4.77 0.52
CA LEU A 87 20.29 -3.78 -0.54
C LEU A 87 21.00 -4.36 -1.76
N THR A 88 22.04 -5.17 -1.57
CA THR A 88 22.72 -5.86 -2.67
C THR A 88 21.78 -6.75 -3.46
N ARG A 89 20.92 -7.52 -2.77
CA ARG A 89 19.92 -8.38 -3.42
C ARG A 89 18.91 -7.59 -4.26
N LYS A 90 18.54 -6.39 -3.81
CA LYS A 90 17.55 -5.55 -4.47
C LYS A 90 18.13 -4.70 -5.60
N TYR A 91 19.34 -4.19 -5.43
CA TYR A 91 19.93 -3.15 -6.29
C TYR A 91 21.32 -3.48 -6.83
N GLY A 92 21.82 -4.68 -6.58
CA GLY A 92 23.06 -5.19 -7.17
C GLY A 92 22.93 -5.46 -8.68
N GLU A 93 24.06 -5.78 -9.32
CA GLU A 93 24.13 -5.96 -10.77
C GLU A 93 23.20 -7.07 -11.32
N GLU A 94 22.94 -8.09 -10.53
CA GLU A 94 22.14 -9.26 -10.94
C GLU A 94 20.62 -9.05 -10.87
N THR A 95 20.15 -7.93 -10.34
CA THR A 95 18.70 -7.69 -10.16
C THR A 95 18.10 -6.96 -11.37
N PRO A 96 17.19 -7.60 -12.14
CA PRO A 96 16.69 -7.03 -13.40
C PRO A 96 15.89 -5.74 -13.27
N GLY A 97 15.16 -5.56 -12.16
CA GLY A 97 14.16 -4.50 -12.00
C GLY A 97 14.72 -3.12 -11.64
N SER A 98 15.97 -3.01 -11.17
CA SER A 98 16.55 -1.70 -10.87
C SER A 98 17.02 -1.05 -12.18
N LYS A 99 16.28 -0.06 -12.68
CA LYS A 99 16.63 0.67 -13.92
C LYS A 99 17.88 1.52 -13.73
N GLN A 100 18.65 1.70 -14.84
CA GLN A 100 19.77 2.65 -14.86
C GLN A 100 19.28 4.07 -14.53
N GLY A 101 20.04 4.78 -13.71
CA GLY A 101 19.72 6.16 -13.32
C GLY A 101 18.63 6.32 -12.27
N ALA A 102 18.22 5.25 -11.61
CA ALA A 102 17.29 5.34 -10.49
C ALA A 102 17.98 5.92 -9.24
N ARG A 103 17.21 6.67 -8.45
CA ARG A 103 17.58 7.14 -7.13
C ARG A 103 17.14 6.11 -6.09
N VAL A 104 18.02 5.75 -5.17
CA VAL A 104 17.70 4.89 -4.03
C VAL A 104 17.89 5.72 -2.75
N VAL A 105 16.86 5.83 -1.94
CA VAL A 105 16.90 6.49 -0.64
C VAL A 105 16.82 5.45 0.45
N LEU A 106 17.90 5.29 1.19
CA LEU A 106 17.94 4.42 2.36
C LEU A 106 17.63 5.24 3.60
N VAL A 107 16.54 4.94 4.26
CA VAL A 107 16.16 5.51 5.56
C VAL A 107 16.48 4.50 6.65
N ALA A 108 17.44 4.82 7.52
CA ALA A 108 17.96 3.88 8.52
C ALA A 108 18.31 4.56 9.85
N ASP A 109 18.28 3.75 10.91
CA ASP A 109 18.73 4.11 12.26
C ASP A 109 20.27 4.11 12.37
N THR A 110 20.91 5.00 11.61
CA THR A 110 22.38 5.03 11.45
C THR A 110 23.15 5.16 12.75
N HIS A 111 22.57 5.82 13.77
CA HIS A 111 23.18 6.01 15.09
C HIS A 111 23.41 4.71 15.88
N ARG A 112 22.71 3.64 15.53
CA ARG A 112 22.87 2.31 16.16
C ARG A 112 24.09 1.55 15.67
N HIS A 113 24.70 2.01 14.58
CA HIS A 113 25.87 1.38 13.99
C HIS A 113 27.14 2.15 14.36
N SER A 114 28.03 1.54 15.12
CA SER A 114 29.28 2.18 15.59
C SER A 114 30.22 2.61 14.44
N ASP A 115 30.13 1.97 13.27
CA ASP A 115 30.94 2.27 12.08
C ASP A 115 30.06 2.40 10.83
N TRP A 116 29.13 3.37 10.85
CA TRP A 116 28.25 3.62 9.71
C TRP A 116 29.00 3.94 8.41
N PRO A 117 30.09 4.75 8.40
CA PRO A 117 30.82 5.05 7.16
C PRO A 117 31.33 3.81 6.43
N SER A 118 31.80 2.80 7.16
CA SER A 118 32.25 1.53 6.57
C SER A 118 31.08 0.74 5.97
N ILE A 119 29.94 0.70 6.66
CA ILE A 119 28.73 0.03 6.16
C ILE A 119 28.25 0.71 4.89
N GLU A 120 28.15 2.02 4.87
CA GLU A 120 27.74 2.80 3.70
C GLU A 120 28.69 2.57 2.51
N SER A 121 30.01 2.55 2.72
CA SER A 121 31.00 2.25 1.67
C SER A 121 30.75 0.86 1.09
N ARG A 122 30.56 -0.17 1.92
CA ARG A 122 30.25 -1.53 1.49
C ARG A 122 28.97 -1.61 0.67
N ILE A 123 27.94 -0.87 1.07
CA ILE A 123 26.68 -0.80 0.32
C ILE A 123 26.96 -0.20 -1.06
N ARG A 124 27.62 0.96 -1.13
CA ARG A 124 27.91 1.66 -2.39
C ARG A 124 28.75 0.82 -3.36
N GLU A 125 29.69 0.05 -2.87
CA GLU A 125 30.55 -0.84 -3.67
C GLU A 125 29.78 -2.01 -4.31
N GLN A 126 28.66 -2.43 -3.71
CA GLN A 126 27.85 -3.56 -4.17
C GLN A 126 26.63 -3.14 -5.00
N LEU A 127 26.31 -1.87 -5.03
CA LEU A 127 25.24 -1.34 -5.86
C LEU A 127 25.70 -1.15 -7.31
N ARG A 128 24.77 -1.15 -8.23
CA ARG A 128 25.04 -0.81 -9.64
C ARG A 128 25.70 0.57 -9.77
N PRO A 129 26.69 0.74 -10.64
CA PRO A 129 27.45 2.01 -10.73
C PRO A 129 26.60 3.25 -11.04
N ASN A 130 25.43 3.06 -11.67
CA ASN A 130 24.56 4.16 -12.11
C ASN A 130 23.41 4.47 -11.14
N LEU A 131 23.37 3.81 -9.98
CA LEU A 131 22.38 4.10 -8.96
C LEU A 131 22.88 5.24 -8.05
N HIS A 132 22.03 6.24 -7.83
CA HIS A 132 22.32 7.29 -6.89
C HIS A 132 21.76 6.91 -5.51
N LEU A 133 22.66 6.54 -4.58
CA LEU A 133 22.27 6.23 -3.20
C LEU A 133 22.32 7.49 -2.33
N GLU A 134 21.21 7.81 -1.70
CA GLU A 134 21.12 8.78 -0.60
C GLU A 134 20.84 8.03 0.70
N VAL A 135 21.46 8.45 1.78
CA VAL A 135 21.19 7.92 3.11
C VAL A 135 20.53 9.01 3.96
N TRP A 136 19.36 8.68 4.49
CA TRP A 136 18.63 9.54 5.40
C TRP A 136 18.63 8.91 6.79
N ASN A 137 19.24 9.62 7.72
CA ASN A 137 19.12 9.30 9.13
C ASN A 137 17.85 9.91 9.73
N GLU A 138 17.58 9.60 10.98
CA GLU A 138 16.41 10.10 11.71
C GLU A 138 16.36 11.63 11.76
N GLU A 139 17.49 12.31 12.03
CA GLU A 139 17.56 13.76 12.11
C GLU A 139 17.14 14.42 10.79
N LEU A 140 17.66 13.92 9.67
CA LEU A 140 17.33 14.42 8.34
C LEU A 140 15.84 14.20 8.02
N LEU A 141 15.30 13.02 8.36
CA LEU A 141 13.88 12.71 8.13
C LEU A 141 12.98 13.64 8.95
N ILE A 142 13.29 13.84 10.23
CA ILE A 142 12.56 14.76 11.10
C ILE A 142 12.67 16.21 10.59
N SER A 143 13.83 16.64 10.13
CA SER A 143 14.00 17.97 9.52
C SER A 143 13.08 18.16 8.32
N ARG A 144 13.10 17.19 7.39
CA ARG A 144 12.30 17.27 6.16
C ARG A 144 10.81 17.29 6.40
N ILE A 145 10.31 16.52 7.39
CA ILE A 145 8.89 16.60 7.74
C ILE A 145 8.54 17.90 8.47
N SER A 146 9.44 18.39 9.33
CA SER A 146 9.23 19.63 10.11
C SER A 146 9.28 20.90 9.23
N GLU A 147 9.96 20.86 8.10
CA GLU A 147 9.96 21.95 7.11
C GLU A 147 8.59 22.17 6.48
N ARG A 148 7.76 21.10 6.39
CA ARG A 148 6.47 21.12 5.72
C ARG A 148 5.28 21.16 6.67
N PHE A 149 5.45 20.55 7.82
CA PHE A 149 4.40 20.41 8.82
C PHE A 149 4.88 20.98 10.16
N PRO A 150 4.07 21.71 10.92
CA PRO A 150 4.44 22.26 12.22
C PRO A 150 4.52 21.16 13.28
N ILE A 151 5.48 20.24 13.10
CA ILE A 151 5.68 19.07 13.96
C ILE A 151 6.88 19.32 14.89
N ARG A 152 6.72 18.95 16.17
CA ARG A 152 7.79 18.99 17.16
C ARG A 152 8.12 17.57 17.61
N ILE A 153 8.94 16.89 16.83
CA ILE A 153 9.51 15.60 17.14
C ILE A 153 11.03 15.80 17.18
N THR A 154 11.69 15.29 18.20
CA THR A 154 13.16 15.36 18.38
C THR A 154 13.81 14.02 18.10
N SER A 155 13.14 12.91 18.43
CA SER A 155 13.54 11.55 18.11
C SER A 155 12.31 10.65 18.04
N PHE A 156 12.41 9.59 17.26
CA PHE A 156 11.38 8.54 17.22
C PHE A 156 11.51 7.56 18.39
N GLU A 157 12.65 7.54 19.08
CA GLU A 157 12.86 6.68 20.24
C GLU A 157 12.33 7.28 21.55
N ASP A 158 12.11 8.60 21.60
CA ASP A 158 11.67 9.29 22.80
C ASP A 158 10.23 8.99 23.21
N ARG A 159 9.44 8.42 22.30
CA ARG A 159 7.99 8.21 22.49
C ARG A 159 7.51 6.93 21.82
N PRO A 160 6.43 6.32 22.35
CA PRO A 160 5.74 5.25 21.65
C PRO A 160 5.26 5.71 20.26
N VAL A 161 5.32 4.86 19.25
CA VAL A 161 4.91 5.15 17.86
C VAL A 161 3.47 5.71 17.79
N ARG A 162 2.58 5.24 18.66
CA ARG A 162 1.20 5.77 18.77
C ARG A 162 1.15 7.27 19.09
N GLU A 163 2.05 7.76 19.94
CA GLU A 163 2.10 9.19 20.28
C GLU A 163 2.70 10.02 19.14
N LEU A 164 3.76 9.50 18.50
CA LEU A 164 4.36 10.10 17.30
C LEU A 164 3.31 10.24 16.19
N ARG A 165 2.53 9.16 15.97
CA ARG A 165 1.44 9.17 15.02
C ARG A 165 0.40 10.25 15.33
N GLY A 166 -0.02 10.38 16.58
CA GLY A 166 -0.97 11.43 16.97
C GLY A 166 -0.49 12.86 16.69
N ILE A 167 0.83 13.11 16.79
CA ILE A 167 1.42 14.40 16.42
C ILE A 167 1.34 14.64 14.91
N VAL A 168 1.68 13.62 14.13
CA VAL A 168 1.68 13.67 12.66
C VAL A 168 0.24 13.78 12.13
N ASP A 169 -0.68 12.96 12.64
CA ASP A 169 -2.10 12.98 12.24
C ASP A 169 -2.73 14.36 12.48
N LYS A 170 -2.37 15.02 13.58
CA LYS A 170 -2.84 16.39 13.85
C LYS A 170 -2.31 17.38 12.80
N ALA A 171 -1.03 17.30 12.45
CA ALA A 171 -0.43 18.18 11.46
C ALA A 171 -1.03 17.94 10.06
N PHE A 172 -1.24 16.67 9.68
CA PHE A 172 -1.88 16.31 8.43
C PHE A 172 -3.35 16.70 8.39
N GLY A 173 -4.05 16.64 9.52
CA GLY A 173 -5.41 17.15 9.65
C GLY A 173 -5.48 18.66 9.36
N HIS A 174 -4.57 19.45 9.90
CA HIS A 174 -4.48 20.88 9.57
C HIS A 174 -4.08 21.13 8.11
N TYR A 175 -3.24 20.29 7.53
CA TYR A 175 -2.96 20.38 6.10
C TYR A 175 -4.22 20.13 5.25
N ALA A 176 -5.02 19.12 5.60
CA ALA A 176 -6.21 18.73 4.85
C ALA A 176 -7.36 19.75 4.98
N PHE A 177 -7.63 20.23 6.18
CA PHE A 177 -8.83 21.02 6.52
C PHE A 177 -8.52 22.49 6.89
N GLY A 178 -7.25 22.87 6.97
CA GLY A 178 -6.85 24.20 7.44
C GLY A 178 -7.26 24.46 8.90
N ASP A 179 -7.68 25.71 9.19
CA ASP A 179 -8.12 26.11 10.54
C ASP A 179 -9.43 25.46 10.98
N ASP A 180 -10.18 24.89 10.04
CA ASP A 180 -11.42 24.15 10.30
C ASP A 180 -11.19 22.75 10.83
N TYR A 181 -9.93 22.25 10.84
CA TYR A 181 -9.63 20.94 11.36
C TYR A 181 -10.05 20.76 12.81
N ARG A 182 -10.82 19.73 13.04
CA ARG A 182 -11.17 19.25 14.38
C ARG A 182 -10.81 17.76 14.42
N PRO A 183 -10.11 17.30 15.46
CA PRO A 183 -9.83 15.86 15.65
C PRO A 183 -11.12 15.15 16.11
N ASP A 184 -12.20 15.35 15.36
CA ASP A 184 -13.49 14.70 15.53
C ASP A 184 -13.57 13.43 14.69
N ASP A 185 -14.66 12.70 14.87
CA ASP A 185 -14.86 11.42 14.18
C ASP A 185 -14.98 11.59 12.65
N ILE A 186 -15.48 12.74 12.16
CA ILE A 186 -15.71 12.95 10.72
C ILE A 186 -14.39 13.23 10.01
N HIS A 187 -13.59 14.17 10.49
CA HIS A 187 -12.33 14.54 9.86
C HIS A 187 -11.32 13.39 9.91
N THR A 188 -11.21 12.71 11.05
CA THR A 188 -10.35 11.52 11.17
C THR A 188 -10.81 10.38 10.26
N THR A 189 -12.12 10.17 10.13
CA THR A 189 -12.68 9.16 9.23
C THR A 189 -12.42 9.49 7.76
N LEU A 190 -12.56 10.75 7.35
CA LEU A 190 -12.22 11.17 5.98
C LEU A 190 -10.74 10.92 5.66
N ILE A 191 -9.84 11.32 6.57
CA ILE A 191 -8.40 11.05 6.40
C ILE A 191 -8.12 9.54 6.35
N TRP A 192 -8.81 8.75 7.16
CA TRP A 192 -8.65 7.29 7.14
C TRP A 192 -9.02 6.66 5.80
N HIS A 193 -10.15 7.06 5.22
CA HIS A 193 -10.66 6.48 3.98
C HIS A 193 -9.99 7.01 2.72
N PHE A 194 -9.53 8.27 2.71
CA PHE A 194 -9.07 8.95 1.50
C PHE A 194 -7.64 9.49 1.59
N GLY A 195 -7.03 9.53 2.78
CA GLY A 195 -5.79 10.23 3.00
C GLY A 195 -5.95 11.76 2.99
N TYR A 196 -5.01 12.46 3.62
CA TYR A 196 -5.12 13.90 3.87
C TYR A 196 -4.98 14.75 2.60
N TRP A 197 -4.13 14.40 1.64
CA TRP A 197 -3.95 15.17 0.41
C TRP A 197 -5.16 15.09 -0.52
N ARG A 198 -5.82 13.91 -0.58
CA ARG A 198 -7.06 13.76 -1.34
C ARG A 198 -8.24 14.46 -0.68
N VAL A 199 -8.36 14.39 0.64
CA VAL A 199 -9.37 15.11 1.39
C VAL A 199 -9.28 16.61 1.09
N ARG A 200 -8.08 17.20 1.13
CA ARG A 200 -7.86 18.59 0.76
C ARG A 200 -8.35 18.90 -0.65
N ARG A 201 -7.97 18.10 -1.63
CA ARG A 201 -8.42 18.26 -3.02
C ARG A 201 -9.94 18.11 -3.16
N MET A 202 -10.54 17.15 -2.46
CA MET A 202 -12.00 16.95 -2.46
C MET A 202 -12.75 18.16 -1.91
N LEU A 203 -12.24 18.79 -0.86
CA LEU A 203 -12.76 20.04 -0.29
C LEU A 203 -12.61 21.22 -1.28
N GLU A 204 -11.42 21.39 -1.85
CA GLU A 204 -11.13 22.45 -2.82
C GLU A 204 -12.03 22.36 -4.07
N ARG A 205 -12.38 21.14 -4.51
CA ARG A 205 -13.28 20.88 -5.64
C ARG A 205 -14.77 20.81 -5.27
N GLY A 206 -15.11 20.90 -3.98
CA GLY A 206 -16.48 20.84 -3.49
C GLY A 206 -17.13 19.45 -3.58
N PHE A 207 -16.35 18.37 -3.73
CA PHE A 207 -16.87 16.99 -3.71
C PHE A 207 -17.33 16.53 -2.32
N ILE A 208 -16.74 17.08 -1.27
CA ILE A 208 -17.19 16.91 0.09
C ILE A 208 -17.46 18.27 0.72
N GLY A 209 -18.54 18.38 1.49
CA GLY A 209 -18.83 19.57 2.28
C GLY A 209 -18.32 19.42 3.71
N ASN A 210 -18.20 20.55 4.41
CA ASN A 210 -17.89 20.54 5.84
C ASN A 210 -18.92 19.70 6.60
N GLY A 211 -18.47 18.61 7.24
CA GLY A 211 -19.31 17.74 8.06
C GLY A 211 -20.01 16.59 7.33
N LYS A 212 -19.67 16.32 6.06
CA LYS A 212 -20.17 15.13 5.33
C LYS A 212 -19.02 14.26 4.86
N LEU A 213 -19.18 12.93 4.98
CA LEU A 213 -18.17 11.96 4.53
C LEU A 213 -18.20 11.77 3.01
N VAL A 214 -19.35 11.47 2.47
CA VAL A 214 -19.63 11.29 1.04
C VAL A 214 -21.11 11.57 0.85
N ASP A 215 -21.52 12.01 -0.33
CA ASP A 215 -22.93 12.21 -0.62
C ASP A 215 -23.71 10.90 -0.47
N VAL A 216 -24.76 10.96 0.35
CA VAL A 216 -25.72 9.87 0.51
C VAL A 216 -26.55 9.76 -0.77
N GLY A 217 -26.71 8.56 -1.28
CA GLY A 217 -27.51 8.32 -2.47
C GLY A 217 -26.93 7.29 -3.42
N ARG A 218 -27.43 7.32 -4.65
CA ARG A 218 -27.03 6.36 -5.68
C ARG A 218 -25.85 6.89 -6.48
N HIS A 219 -24.73 6.17 -6.39
CA HIS A 219 -23.54 6.39 -7.18
C HIS A 219 -23.47 5.35 -8.32
N LYS A 220 -23.12 5.82 -9.51
CA LYS A 220 -23.09 4.97 -10.74
C LYS A 220 -21.64 4.64 -11.09
N ASN A 221 -21.48 3.48 -11.73
CA ASN A 221 -20.20 3.05 -12.31
C ASN A 221 -19.04 2.97 -11.30
N ILE A 222 -19.33 2.53 -10.07
CA ILE A 222 -18.33 2.34 -9.04
C ILE A 222 -17.61 1.01 -9.27
N ALA A 223 -16.28 1.05 -9.39
CA ALA A 223 -15.50 -0.17 -9.34
C ALA A 223 -15.30 -0.61 -7.89
N VAL A 224 -15.59 -1.87 -7.63
CA VAL A 224 -15.40 -2.54 -6.34
C VAL A 224 -14.25 -3.50 -6.48
N MET A 225 -13.24 -3.39 -5.64
CA MET A 225 -12.13 -4.32 -5.51
C MET A 225 -12.19 -4.99 -4.15
N LEU A 226 -12.06 -6.30 -4.12
CA LEU A 226 -11.87 -7.10 -2.91
C LEU A 226 -10.59 -7.90 -3.08
N ALA A 227 -9.62 -7.66 -2.22
CA ALA A 227 -8.34 -8.37 -2.20
C ALA A 227 -8.19 -9.13 -0.88
N ASP A 228 -7.73 -10.38 -0.93
CA ASP A 228 -7.60 -11.28 0.21
C ASP A 228 -6.25 -11.99 0.19
N LEU A 229 -5.69 -12.29 1.37
CA LEU A 229 -4.43 -13.01 1.50
C LEU A 229 -4.64 -14.51 1.40
N SER A 230 -4.03 -15.12 0.41
CA SER A 230 -4.16 -16.56 0.18
C SER A 230 -3.57 -17.38 1.32
N ASN A 231 -4.34 -18.37 1.80
CA ASN A 231 -3.94 -19.29 2.86
C ASN A 231 -3.68 -18.66 4.24
N PHE A 232 -4.15 -17.44 4.50
CA PHE A 232 -3.92 -16.76 5.75
C PHE A 232 -4.47 -17.54 6.97
N SER A 233 -5.65 -18.13 6.87
CA SER A 233 -6.22 -18.98 7.94
C SER A 233 -5.32 -20.16 8.31
N SER A 234 -4.62 -20.76 7.33
CA SER A 234 -3.63 -21.81 7.58
C SER A 234 -2.38 -21.25 8.25
N PHE A 235 -1.93 -20.07 7.81
CA PHE A 235 -0.81 -19.38 8.44
C PHE A 235 -1.09 -19.06 9.92
N VAL A 236 -2.25 -18.51 10.25
CA VAL A 236 -2.66 -18.24 11.65
C VAL A 236 -2.65 -19.50 12.48
N ARG A 237 -3.24 -20.59 11.97
CA ARG A 237 -3.28 -21.88 12.70
C ARG A 237 -1.89 -22.46 12.93
N ASP A 238 -0.99 -22.31 11.97
CA ASP A 238 0.34 -22.91 12.00
C ASP A 238 1.40 -22.01 12.66
N THR A 239 1.04 -20.78 13.04
CA THR A 239 1.93 -19.81 13.68
C THR A 239 1.58 -19.68 15.16
N PRO A 240 2.40 -20.25 16.06
CA PRO A 240 2.12 -20.21 17.51
C PRO A 240 2.37 -18.84 18.14
N ASP A 241 3.09 -17.95 17.45
CA ASP A 241 3.41 -16.61 17.93
C ASP A 241 2.43 -15.57 17.36
N ASP A 242 1.53 -15.08 18.22
CA ASP A 242 0.55 -14.05 17.88
C ASP A 242 1.20 -12.73 17.43
N HIS A 243 2.45 -12.45 17.83
CA HIS A 243 3.17 -11.25 17.40
C HIS A 243 3.49 -11.31 15.90
N VAL A 244 3.88 -12.48 15.41
CA VAL A 244 4.14 -12.69 13.97
C VAL A 244 2.85 -12.48 13.15
N VAL A 245 1.73 -13.04 13.61
CA VAL A 245 0.44 -12.88 12.95
C VAL A 245 0.01 -11.41 12.91
N ARG A 246 0.10 -10.71 14.04
CA ARG A 246 -0.25 -9.29 14.14
C ARG A 246 0.65 -8.41 13.29
N GLY A 247 1.96 -8.65 13.32
CA GLY A 247 2.93 -7.92 12.50
C GLY A 247 2.65 -8.07 11.00
N CYS A 248 2.37 -9.30 10.53
CA CYS A 248 2.01 -9.56 9.13
C CYS A 248 0.72 -8.84 8.72
N LEU A 249 -0.33 -8.88 9.55
CA LEU A 249 -1.58 -8.16 9.27
C LEU A 249 -1.40 -6.65 9.30
N ALA A 250 -0.67 -6.11 10.27
CA ALA A 250 -0.41 -4.68 10.37
C ALA A 250 0.34 -4.18 9.12
N ASN A 251 1.34 -4.95 8.67
CA ASN A 251 2.07 -4.67 7.44
C ASN A 251 1.15 -4.68 6.21
N PHE A 252 0.32 -5.73 6.05
CA PHE A 252 -0.64 -5.80 4.95
C PHE A 252 -1.63 -4.63 4.97
N TYR A 253 -2.22 -4.32 6.12
CA TYR A 253 -3.20 -3.24 6.25
C TYR A 253 -2.61 -1.86 5.95
N ALA A 254 -1.42 -1.57 6.47
CA ALA A 254 -0.75 -0.31 6.21
C ALA A 254 -0.48 -0.13 4.71
N LYS A 255 0.14 -1.12 4.07
CA LYS A 255 0.49 -1.07 2.65
C LYS A 255 -0.73 -1.06 1.74
N ALA A 256 -1.73 -1.90 2.03
CA ALA A 256 -2.99 -1.91 1.29
C ALA A 256 -3.71 -0.56 1.37
N ARG A 257 -3.78 0.05 2.56
CA ARG A 257 -4.39 1.36 2.74
C ARG A 257 -3.66 2.43 1.91
N HIS A 258 -2.32 2.48 2.01
CA HIS A 258 -1.53 3.45 1.26
C HIS A 258 -1.71 3.27 -0.25
N GLN A 259 -1.63 2.05 -0.74
CA GLN A 259 -1.80 1.76 -2.16
C GLN A 259 -3.20 2.16 -2.67
N ILE A 260 -4.26 1.79 -1.97
CA ILE A 260 -5.63 2.15 -2.34
C ILE A 260 -5.80 3.66 -2.43
N ILE A 261 -5.30 4.40 -1.42
CA ILE A 261 -5.40 5.86 -1.38
C ILE A 261 -4.57 6.49 -2.50
N ASN A 262 -3.35 6.02 -2.72
CA ASN A 262 -2.44 6.54 -3.73
C ASN A 262 -2.98 6.32 -5.15
N SER A 263 -3.63 5.19 -5.39
CA SER A 263 -4.29 4.87 -6.67
C SER A 263 -5.68 5.52 -6.83
N GLY A 264 -6.04 6.49 -6.00
CA GLY A 264 -7.33 7.19 -6.16
C GLY A 264 -8.55 6.48 -5.60
N GLY A 265 -8.40 5.33 -4.94
CA GLY A 265 -9.48 4.58 -4.31
C GLY A 265 -9.90 5.11 -2.92
N MET A 266 -11.06 4.72 -2.48
CA MET A 266 -11.51 4.82 -1.10
C MET A 266 -11.23 3.50 -0.39
N LEU A 267 -10.45 3.50 0.69
CA LEU A 267 -10.43 2.34 1.58
C LEU A 267 -11.80 2.21 2.24
N TYR A 268 -12.56 1.20 1.85
CA TYR A 268 -13.90 1.03 2.39
C TYR A 268 -13.88 0.29 3.73
N GLN A 269 -13.28 -0.89 3.77
CA GLN A 269 -13.25 -1.72 4.98
C GLN A 269 -12.17 -2.80 4.91
N PHE A 270 -11.61 -3.17 6.08
CA PHE A 270 -10.91 -4.43 6.28
C PHE A 270 -11.86 -5.50 6.83
N LEU A 271 -11.75 -6.73 6.32
CA LEU A 271 -12.54 -7.90 6.72
C LEU A 271 -11.60 -9.08 7.00
N GLY A 272 -11.07 -9.16 8.22
CA GLY A 272 -10.01 -10.14 8.52
C GLY A 272 -8.77 -9.86 7.67
N ASP A 273 -8.34 -10.80 6.87
CA ASP A 273 -7.22 -10.72 5.93
C ASP A 273 -7.60 -10.14 4.57
N ALA A 274 -8.86 -9.74 4.39
CA ALA A 274 -9.34 -9.11 3.17
C ALA A 274 -9.51 -7.59 3.31
N VAL A 275 -9.43 -6.88 2.19
CA VAL A 275 -9.68 -5.44 2.09
C VAL A 275 -10.63 -5.13 0.95
N ILE A 276 -11.59 -4.24 1.20
CA ILE A 276 -12.51 -3.71 0.19
C ILE A 276 -12.13 -2.27 -0.13
N ALA A 277 -12.00 -1.97 -1.43
CA ALA A 277 -11.82 -0.63 -1.94
C ALA A 277 -12.88 -0.27 -2.98
N LEU A 278 -13.23 1.02 -3.02
CA LEU A 278 -14.21 1.58 -3.96
C LEU A 278 -13.54 2.69 -4.78
N PHE A 279 -13.71 2.66 -6.10
CA PHE A 279 -13.16 3.67 -7.02
C PHE A 279 -14.28 4.36 -7.78
N GLY A 280 -14.17 5.68 -7.97
CA GLY A 280 -15.14 6.50 -8.68
C GLY A 280 -16.22 7.15 -7.82
N LEU A 281 -16.12 7.07 -6.47
CA LEU A 281 -17.08 7.72 -5.55
C LEU A 281 -16.92 9.24 -5.48
N THR A 282 -15.71 9.74 -5.61
CA THR A 282 -15.34 11.12 -5.30
C THR A 282 -14.74 11.88 -6.47
N ASP A 283 -14.47 11.21 -7.58
CA ASP A 283 -13.96 11.82 -8.81
C ASP A 283 -14.51 11.04 -10.02
N PRO A 284 -15.74 11.31 -10.45
CA PRO A 284 -16.39 10.55 -11.52
C PRO A 284 -15.77 10.80 -12.90
N ASP A 285 -14.97 11.87 -13.04
CA ASP A 285 -14.30 12.24 -14.30
C ASP A 285 -12.88 11.65 -14.41
N SER A 286 -12.41 10.97 -13.36
CA SER A 286 -11.13 10.26 -13.37
C SER A 286 -11.20 8.95 -14.17
N ASN A 287 -10.05 8.46 -14.60
CA ASN A 287 -9.91 7.11 -15.19
C ASN A 287 -9.95 6.01 -14.12
N HIS A 288 -10.87 6.15 -13.16
CA HIS A 288 -10.95 5.34 -11.94
C HIS A 288 -11.02 3.83 -12.16
N LEU A 289 -11.36 3.37 -13.37
CA LEU A 289 -11.39 1.93 -13.69
C LEU A 289 -9.98 1.39 -13.93
N ASP A 290 -9.16 2.13 -14.67
CA ASP A 290 -7.76 1.77 -14.88
C ASP A 290 -6.96 1.99 -13.60
N ASP A 291 -7.22 3.06 -12.85
CA ASP A 291 -6.62 3.30 -11.52
C ASP A 291 -6.91 2.15 -10.55
N ALA A 292 -8.14 1.58 -10.63
CA ALA A 292 -8.51 0.40 -9.84
C ALA A 292 -7.73 -0.86 -10.27
N MET A 293 -7.40 -0.98 -11.57
CA MET A 293 -6.60 -2.08 -12.09
C MET A 293 -5.13 -1.95 -11.68
N ASP A 294 -4.57 -0.73 -11.78
CA ASP A 294 -3.20 -0.45 -11.32
C ASP A 294 -3.05 -0.75 -9.83
N CYS A 295 -4.05 -0.35 -9.04
CA CYS A 295 -4.13 -0.72 -7.61
C CYS A 295 -4.19 -2.23 -7.40
N ALA A 296 -5.01 -2.94 -8.17
CA ALA A 296 -5.15 -4.39 -8.05
C ALA A 296 -3.84 -5.12 -8.41
N GLU A 297 -3.10 -4.66 -9.43
CA GLU A 297 -1.77 -5.19 -9.76
C GLU A 297 -0.80 -4.99 -8.59
N ALA A 298 -0.71 -3.79 -8.05
CA ALA A 298 0.14 -3.49 -6.90
C ALA A 298 -0.27 -4.30 -5.64
N MET A 299 -1.57 -4.54 -5.42
CA MET A 299 -2.05 -5.38 -4.33
C MET A 299 -1.61 -6.84 -4.45
N VAL A 300 -1.44 -7.37 -5.66
CA VAL A 300 -0.85 -8.70 -5.87
C VAL A 300 0.62 -8.72 -5.44
N GLU A 301 1.38 -7.67 -5.72
CA GLU A 301 2.78 -7.54 -5.28
C GLU A 301 2.89 -7.41 -3.76
N ILE A 302 2.07 -6.57 -3.14
CA ILE A 302 1.97 -6.42 -1.68
C ILE A 302 1.67 -7.76 -1.01
N GLY A 303 0.65 -8.49 -1.48
CA GLY A 303 0.31 -9.79 -0.93
C GLY A 303 1.45 -10.80 -1.07
N SER A 304 2.17 -10.77 -2.19
CA SER A 304 3.33 -11.63 -2.41
C SER A 304 4.48 -11.30 -1.46
N SER A 305 4.77 -10.00 -1.24
CA SER A 305 5.80 -9.55 -0.29
C SER A 305 5.46 -9.95 1.15
N VAL A 306 4.21 -9.73 1.58
CA VAL A 306 3.74 -10.11 2.91
C VAL A 306 3.83 -11.62 3.12
N CYS A 307 3.43 -12.42 2.13
CA CYS A 307 3.56 -13.88 2.19
C CYS A 307 5.02 -14.35 2.27
N ASP A 308 5.93 -13.73 1.51
CA ASP A 308 7.36 -14.02 1.59
C ASP A 308 7.93 -13.68 2.98
N LEU A 309 7.47 -12.59 3.59
CA LEU A 309 7.89 -12.18 4.93
C LEU A 309 7.47 -13.21 5.98
N TRP A 310 6.20 -13.57 6.02
CA TRP A 310 5.71 -14.53 7.02
C TRP A 310 6.33 -15.94 6.86
N GLN A 311 6.53 -16.41 5.61
CA GLN A 311 7.15 -17.71 5.36
C GLN A 311 8.56 -17.80 5.92
N ARG A 312 9.32 -16.71 5.85
CA ARG A 312 10.67 -16.62 6.45
C ARG A 312 10.62 -16.65 7.97
N GLN A 313 9.59 -16.07 8.58
CA GLN A 313 9.45 -16.04 10.04
C GLN A 313 9.07 -17.40 10.62
N ILE A 314 8.31 -18.23 9.89
CA ILE A 314 7.88 -19.56 10.36
C ILE A 314 8.73 -20.71 9.79
N ASP A 315 9.78 -20.40 9.01
CA ASP A 315 10.65 -21.38 8.33
C ASP A 315 9.87 -22.43 7.52
N ARG A 316 8.82 -21.99 6.83
CA ARG A 316 7.99 -22.83 5.97
C ARG A 316 7.83 -22.21 4.60
N VAL A 317 7.95 -23.05 3.56
CA VAL A 317 7.66 -22.67 2.19
C VAL A 317 6.25 -23.12 1.83
N GLN A 318 5.34 -22.17 1.70
CA GLN A 318 4.02 -22.42 1.10
C GLN A 318 4.13 -22.19 -0.42
N ARG A 319 3.71 -23.18 -1.21
CA ARG A 319 3.83 -23.13 -2.68
C ARG A 319 2.87 -22.10 -3.33
N SER A 320 1.86 -21.64 -2.60
CA SER A 320 0.81 -20.74 -3.09
C SER A 320 0.55 -19.62 -2.08
N GLY A 321 1.44 -18.64 -2.05
CA GLY A 321 1.26 -17.41 -1.26
C GLY A 321 1.00 -16.22 -2.16
N GLY A 322 0.42 -15.16 -1.60
CA GLY A 322 0.11 -13.91 -2.30
C GLY A 322 -1.31 -13.47 -2.02
N SER A 323 -1.75 -12.41 -2.67
CA SER A 323 -3.16 -12.02 -2.65
C SER A 323 -3.89 -12.52 -3.90
N HIS A 324 -5.19 -12.69 -3.78
CA HIS A 324 -6.11 -12.92 -4.89
C HIS A 324 -7.20 -11.86 -4.86
N ILE A 325 -7.72 -11.50 -6.04
CA ILE A 325 -8.53 -10.29 -6.18
C ILE A 325 -9.77 -10.55 -7.02
N GLY A 326 -10.93 -10.14 -6.48
CA GLY A 326 -12.16 -10.02 -7.23
C GLY A 326 -12.46 -8.57 -7.59
N MET A 327 -12.97 -8.30 -8.79
CA MET A 327 -13.32 -6.95 -9.24
C MET A 327 -14.62 -6.90 -10.03
N ALA A 328 -15.50 -5.96 -9.69
CA ALA A 328 -16.72 -5.71 -10.42
C ALA A 328 -17.03 -4.23 -10.53
N ILE A 329 -17.86 -3.85 -11.50
CA ILE A 329 -18.40 -2.49 -11.62
C ILE A 329 -19.92 -2.52 -11.46
N GLY A 330 -20.46 -1.53 -10.78
CA GLY A 330 -21.91 -1.38 -10.66
C GLY A 330 -22.34 -0.09 -9.99
N ASN A 331 -23.65 -0.02 -9.73
CA ASN A 331 -24.22 1.09 -8.98
C ASN A 331 -24.26 0.71 -7.51
N LEU A 332 -23.82 1.65 -6.65
CA LEU A 332 -23.91 1.51 -5.21
C LEU A 332 -24.86 2.55 -4.63
N GLN A 333 -25.64 2.13 -3.64
CA GLN A 333 -26.38 3.01 -2.77
C GLN A 333 -25.53 3.27 -1.53
N VAL A 334 -25.03 4.50 -1.38
CA VAL A 334 -24.30 4.93 -0.19
C VAL A 334 -25.32 5.41 0.84
N VAL A 335 -25.24 4.87 2.04
CA VAL A 335 -26.08 5.23 3.16
C VAL A 335 -25.21 5.58 4.37
N GLN A 336 -25.62 6.57 5.13
CA GLN A 336 -25.01 6.92 6.39
C GLN A 336 -25.86 6.34 7.53
N LEU A 337 -25.21 5.69 8.51
CA LEU A 337 -25.93 5.00 9.60
C LEU A 337 -26.35 5.98 10.71
N GLN A 338 -27.05 7.06 10.34
CA GLN A 338 -27.61 7.99 11.32
C GLN A 338 -28.89 7.42 11.95
N PRO A 339 -29.17 7.70 13.25
CA PRO A 339 -28.36 8.48 14.18
C PRO A 339 -27.25 7.68 14.90
N PHE A 340 -27.11 6.39 14.61
CA PHE A 340 -26.26 5.46 15.38
C PHE A 340 -24.77 5.69 15.20
N SER A 341 -24.34 6.12 14.01
CA SER A 341 -22.94 6.47 13.73
C SER A 341 -22.85 7.45 12.56
N PRO A 342 -22.54 8.72 12.83
CA PRO A 342 -22.38 9.72 11.76
C PRO A 342 -21.13 9.46 10.89
N THR A 343 -20.20 8.63 11.34
CA THR A 343 -18.91 8.36 10.70
C THR A 343 -18.89 7.07 9.90
N ARG A 344 -19.89 6.20 10.02
CA ARG A 344 -19.95 4.96 9.28
C ARG A 344 -20.74 5.12 7.98
N ILE A 345 -20.04 4.88 6.87
CA ILE A 345 -20.64 4.75 5.54
C ILE A 345 -20.93 3.28 5.32
N SER A 346 -22.13 2.98 4.83
CA SER A 346 -22.45 1.67 4.28
C SER A 346 -22.77 1.80 2.80
N ALA A 347 -22.15 0.95 1.98
CA ALA A 347 -22.42 0.85 0.57
C ALA A 347 -23.21 -0.45 0.29
N ILE A 348 -24.30 -0.34 -0.44
CA ILE A 348 -25.18 -1.47 -0.78
C ILE A 348 -25.31 -1.53 -2.30
N GLY A 349 -25.13 -2.71 -2.86
CA GLY A 349 -25.29 -2.94 -4.30
C GLY A 349 -24.78 -4.30 -4.75
N ASP A 350 -25.29 -4.77 -5.89
CA ASP A 350 -24.95 -6.08 -6.43
C ASP A 350 -23.45 -6.21 -6.75
N ALA A 351 -22.78 -5.09 -7.09
CA ALA A 351 -21.36 -5.09 -7.41
C ALA A 351 -20.51 -5.65 -6.25
N ILE A 352 -20.85 -5.37 -4.98
CA ILE A 352 -20.12 -5.89 -3.82
C ILE A 352 -20.27 -7.42 -3.75
N ASN A 353 -21.50 -7.92 -3.94
CA ASN A 353 -21.77 -9.36 -3.89
C ASN A 353 -21.13 -10.10 -5.08
N ILE A 354 -21.14 -9.49 -6.27
CA ILE A 354 -20.46 -10.02 -7.45
C ILE A 354 -18.97 -10.10 -7.21
N THR A 355 -18.36 -9.03 -6.67
CA THR A 355 -16.93 -8.99 -6.37
C THR A 355 -16.52 -10.11 -5.42
N ALA A 356 -17.31 -10.39 -4.38
CA ALA A 356 -17.05 -11.49 -3.46
C ALA A 356 -17.07 -12.87 -4.15
N ARG A 357 -18.00 -13.09 -5.10
CA ARG A 357 -18.05 -14.34 -5.88
C ARG A 357 -16.87 -14.46 -6.85
N LEU A 358 -16.46 -13.35 -7.46
CA LEU A 358 -15.29 -13.33 -8.34
C LEU A 358 -13.99 -13.62 -7.57
N LEU A 359 -13.91 -13.16 -6.32
CA LEU A 359 -12.79 -13.47 -5.43
C LEU A 359 -12.66 -14.98 -5.18
N GLU A 360 -13.77 -15.69 -4.97
CA GLU A 360 -13.80 -17.15 -4.78
C GLU A 360 -13.18 -17.94 -5.96
N GLU A 361 -13.21 -17.37 -7.18
CA GLU A 361 -12.67 -17.95 -8.40
C GLU A 361 -11.20 -17.57 -8.68
N ALA A 362 -10.66 -16.64 -7.91
CA ALA A 362 -9.29 -16.16 -8.07
C ALA A 362 -8.32 -17.01 -7.25
N GLY A 363 -7.25 -17.45 -7.88
CA GLY A 363 -6.11 -18.05 -7.19
C GLY A 363 -5.07 -17.01 -6.78
N PRO A 364 -4.05 -17.41 -6.00
CA PRO A 364 -2.95 -16.53 -5.62
C PRO A 364 -2.28 -15.85 -6.82
N GLY A 365 -2.17 -14.53 -6.80
CA GLY A 365 -1.61 -13.73 -7.89
C GLY A 365 -2.56 -13.58 -9.09
N GLU A 366 -3.85 -13.83 -8.92
CA GLU A 366 -4.84 -13.69 -9.98
C GLU A 366 -5.87 -12.60 -9.65
N ILE A 367 -6.30 -11.90 -10.71
CA ILE A 367 -7.44 -10.98 -10.68
C ILE A 367 -8.56 -11.61 -11.48
N VAL A 368 -9.74 -11.77 -10.88
CA VAL A 368 -10.96 -12.20 -11.59
C VAL A 368 -11.94 -11.03 -11.63
N ALA A 369 -12.38 -10.68 -12.83
CA ALA A 369 -13.18 -9.49 -13.07
C ALA A 369 -14.49 -9.81 -13.81
N SER A 370 -15.54 -9.00 -13.54
CA SER A 370 -16.79 -9.07 -14.27
C SER A 370 -16.62 -8.57 -15.71
N ASN A 371 -17.37 -9.15 -16.65
CA ASN A 371 -17.38 -8.73 -18.05
C ASN A 371 -17.72 -7.23 -18.20
N SER A 372 -18.63 -6.71 -17.39
CA SER A 372 -19.02 -5.30 -17.43
C SER A 372 -17.89 -4.35 -17.01
N LEU A 373 -16.95 -4.78 -16.17
CA LEU A 373 -15.75 -4.04 -15.86
C LEU A 373 -14.76 -4.12 -17.02
N VAL A 374 -14.39 -5.33 -17.45
CA VAL A 374 -13.37 -5.55 -18.49
C VAL A 374 -13.68 -4.80 -19.77
N GLN A 375 -14.95 -4.79 -20.21
CA GLN A 375 -15.36 -4.06 -21.43
C GLN A 375 -15.21 -2.52 -21.34
N ARG A 376 -15.00 -1.96 -20.15
CA ARG A 376 -14.87 -0.52 -19.93
C ARG A 376 -13.45 -0.07 -19.58
N LEU A 377 -12.54 -1.02 -19.39
CA LEU A 377 -11.13 -0.74 -19.20
C LEU A 377 -10.49 -0.22 -20.49
N SER A 378 -9.33 0.39 -20.37
CA SER A 378 -8.52 0.75 -21.52
C SER A 378 -8.10 -0.49 -22.33
N PRO A 379 -7.76 -0.33 -23.62
CA PRO A 379 -7.26 -1.44 -24.46
C PRO A 379 -6.04 -2.14 -23.87
N HIS A 380 -5.22 -1.41 -23.14
CA HIS A 380 -4.06 -1.94 -22.43
C HIS A 380 -4.45 -3.07 -21.46
N TRP A 381 -5.44 -2.83 -20.61
CA TRP A 381 -5.91 -3.80 -19.64
C TRP A 381 -6.77 -4.88 -20.30
N GLN A 382 -7.68 -4.51 -21.20
CA GLN A 382 -8.57 -5.49 -21.87
C GLN A 382 -7.79 -6.63 -22.53
N GLY A 383 -6.68 -6.31 -23.21
CA GLY A 383 -5.87 -7.28 -23.94
C GLY A 383 -5.14 -8.31 -23.06
N GLN A 384 -5.07 -8.09 -21.76
CA GLN A 384 -4.38 -8.97 -20.82
C GLN A 384 -5.29 -10.03 -20.20
N PHE A 385 -6.60 -9.80 -20.21
CA PHE A 385 -7.58 -10.73 -19.63
C PHE A 385 -7.88 -11.91 -20.54
N ARG A 386 -8.17 -13.05 -19.91
CA ARG A 386 -8.65 -14.27 -20.57
C ARG A 386 -10.05 -14.59 -20.08
N GLU A 387 -10.95 -14.97 -21.00
CA GLU A 387 -12.31 -15.37 -20.64
C GLU A 387 -12.30 -16.66 -19.82
N LEU A 388 -13.11 -16.69 -18.76
CA LEU A 388 -13.39 -17.87 -17.95
C LEU A 388 -14.81 -18.37 -18.21
N SER A 389 -15.09 -19.59 -17.75
CA SER A 389 -16.47 -20.09 -17.69
C SER A 389 -17.32 -19.16 -16.83
N PRO A 390 -18.56 -18.85 -17.26
CA PRO A 390 -19.47 -18.05 -16.45
C PRO A 390 -19.72 -18.69 -15.09
N ILE A 391 -19.78 -17.86 -14.05
CA ILE A 391 -20.13 -18.29 -12.70
C ILE A 391 -21.62 -18.07 -12.43
N GLU A 392 -22.24 -18.97 -11.67
CA GLU A 392 -23.62 -18.81 -11.23
C GLU A 392 -23.65 -18.02 -9.92
N ALA A 393 -24.23 -16.82 -9.95
CA ALA A 393 -24.43 -16.03 -8.74
C ALA A 393 -25.90 -16.12 -8.29
N ARG A 394 -26.11 -16.55 -7.06
CA ARG A 394 -27.44 -16.68 -6.45
C ARG A 394 -28.23 -15.38 -6.60
N ASN A 395 -29.43 -15.46 -7.15
CA ASN A 395 -30.37 -14.36 -7.46
C ASN A 395 -29.90 -13.37 -8.56
N MET A 396 -28.77 -13.61 -9.23
CA MET A 396 -28.25 -12.74 -10.30
C MET A 396 -28.05 -13.48 -11.64
N GLY A 397 -28.15 -14.83 -11.62
CA GLY A 397 -27.95 -15.66 -12.81
C GLY A 397 -26.49 -15.86 -13.20
N LEU A 398 -26.23 -16.13 -14.47
CA LEU A 398 -24.86 -16.35 -14.98
C LEU A 398 -24.13 -15.04 -15.21
N ILE A 399 -22.95 -14.93 -14.61
CA ILE A 399 -22.04 -13.79 -14.75
C ILE A 399 -20.88 -14.21 -15.62
N LYS A 400 -20.69 -13.55 -16.77
CA LYS A 400 -19.47 -13.70 -17.57
C LYS A 400 -18.27 -13.12 -16.83
N THR A 401 -17.20 -13.88 -16.78
CA THR A 401 -16.01 -13.60 -15.97
C THR A 401 -14.74 -13.65 -16.81
N TRP A 402 -13.77 -12.89 -16.39
CA TRP A 402 -12.47 -12.78 -17.02
C TRP A 402 -11.37 -12.88 -15.96
N LYS A 403 -10.26 -13.49 -16.31
CA LYS A 403 -9.11 -13.70 -15.42
C LYS A 403 -7.85 -13.04 -15.99
N LEU A 404 -7.13 -12.35 -15.12
CA LEU A 404 -5.79 -11.84 -15.36
C LEU A 404 -4.81 -12.49 -14.38
N PRO A 405 -3.93 -13.40 -14.83
CA PRO A 405 -2.89 -13.97 -13.99
C PRO A 405 -1.68 -13.03 -13.94
N LEU A 406 -1.33 -12.54 -12.74
CA LEU A 406 -0.15 -11.69 -12.48
C LEU A 406 0.95 -12.41 -11.70
N GLY A 407 0.67 -13.63 -11.21
CA GLY A 407 1.56 -14.39 -10.34
C GLY A 407 2.94 -14.68 -10.96
N ARG A 408 3.94 -14.85 -10.11
CA ARG A 408 5.38 -15.09 -10.43
C ARG A 408 5.66 -16.24 -11.39
N ASN A 409 4.65 -17.05 -11.73
CA ASN A 409 4.79 -18.20 -12.65
C ASN A 409 4.85 -17.82 -14.14
N ARG A 410 4.90 -16.53 -14.50
CA ARG A 410 5.04 -16.13 -15.92
C ARG A 410 6.37 -16.56 -16.56
N ASN A 411 7.42 -16.91 -15.79
CA ASN A 411 8.77 -17.16 -16.30
C ASN A 411 9.46 -18.43 -15.78
N LEU A 412 8.75 -19.43 -15.28
CA LEU A 412 9.34 -20.74 -15.10
C LEU A 412 9.02 -21.60 -16.35
N PRO A 413 10.01 -21.87 -17.24
CA PRO A 413 9.82 -22.84 -18.29
C PRO A 413 9.71 -24.22 -17.64
N GLY A 414 8.53 -24.83 -17.67
CA GLY A 414 8.40 -26.25 -17.33
C GLY A 414 7.33 -26.68 -16.35
N SER A 415 6.34 -25.86 -15.96
CA SER A 415 5.20 -26.37 -15.21
C SER A 415 4.01 -26.70 -16.12
N HIS A 416 4.19 -27.68 -17.01
CA HIS A 416 3.07 -28.49 -17.49
C HIS A 416 2.75 -29.48 -16.38
N TYR A 417 1.73 -29.21 -15.58
CA TYR A 417 1.08 -30.24 -14.77
C TYR A 417 -0.21 -30.65 -15.47
N GLN A 418 -0.20 -31.92 -15.87
CA GLN A 418 -1.37 -32.71 -16.22
C GLN A 418 -2.34 -32.81 -15.04
#